data_f6eaa920e4728de08a39c151eeb7b637
#
_entry.id   f6eaa920e4728de08a39c151eeb7b637
#
_cell.length_a   1.000
_cell.length_b   1.000
_cell.length_c   1.000
_cell.angle_alpha   90.00
_cell.angle_beta   90.00
_cell.angle_gamma   90.00
#
_symmetry.space_group_name_H-M   'P 1'
#
loop_
_entity.id
_entity.type
_entity.pdbx_description
1 polymer ?
#
loop_
_entity_poly.entity_id
_entity_poly.type
_entity_poly.pdbx_seq_one_letter_code
_entity_poly.pdbx_strand_id
1 'polypeptide(L)'
;MKKTGLVLEGGGMRGIYTAGVLDLFMDRGLAFDGVIGVSAGAIHGCSFLSRQRGRNIRYYKKYCRDWRFMSLRNLLFTGDIAGEKFCYHTLPEQLDPFDYETFNRNPAEFYVFCSNVKTGKPEYLHLTD
;
A
#
# COMPACT_ATOMS: atom_id res chain seq x y z
N MET A 1 25.76 -10.34 -8.78
CA MET A 1 24.60 -11.08 -8.24
C MET A 1 23.35 -10.67 -9.02
N LYS A 2 22.41 -11.59 -9.25
CA LYS A 2 21.11 -11.23 -9.88
C LYS A 2 20.27 -10.49 -8.84
N LYS A 3 19.79 -9.29 -9.20
CA LYS A 3 18.80 -8.56 -8.39
C LYS A 3 17.39 -9.06 -8.71
N THR A 4 16.55 -9.11 -7.71
CA THR A 4 15.14 -9.52 -7.80
C THR A 4 14.23 -8.35 -7.53
N GLY A 5 13.21 -8.16 -8.36
CA GLY A 5 12.21 -7.10 -8.21
C GLY A 5 10.80 -7.66 -8.07
N LEU A 6 9.99 -6.97 -7.31
CA LEU A 6 8.57 -7.25 -7.14
C LEU A 6 7.75 -6.08 -7.69
N VAL A 7 6.85 -6.35 -8.62
CA VAL A 7 5.95 -5.35 -9.20
C VAL A 7 4.53 -5.62 -8.74
N LEU A 8 3.92 -4.63 -8.09
CA LEU A 8 2.58 -4.71 -7.49
C LEU A 8 1.64 -3.78 -8.24
N GLU A 9 0.72 -4.36 -9.00
CA GLU A 9 -0.27 -3.59 -9.75
C GLU A 9 -1.31 -2.92 -8.85
N GLY A 10 -1.96 -1.88 -9.37
CA GLY A 10 -3.15 -1.28 -8.79
C GLY A 10 -4.38 -2.18 -8.97
N GLY A 11 -5.44 -1.90 -8.23
CA GLY A 11 -6.68 -2.68 -8.38
C GLY A 11 -7.71 -2.41 -7.29
N GLY A 12 -7.50 -1.41 -6.44
CA GLY A 12 -8.41 -1.07 -5.36
C GLY A 12 -8.69 -2.28 -4.46
N MET A 13 -9.98 -2.58 -4.23
CA MET A 13 -10.40 -3.70 -3.37
C MET A 13 -9.95 -5.09 -3.87
N ARG A 14 -9.69 -5.26 -5.17
CA ARG A 14 -9.16 -6.52 -5.72
C ARG A 14 -7.74 -6.82 -5.22
N GLY A 15 -7.02 -5.81 -4.77
CA GLY A 15 -5.70 -5.93 -4.15
C GLY A 15 -5.66 -6.84 -2.91
N ILE A 16 -6.80 -7.21 -2.34
CA ILE A 16 -6.85 -8.19 -1.24
C ILE A 16 -6.25 -9.55 -1.65
N TYR A 17 -6.32 -9.92 -2.94
CA TYR A 17 -5.63 -11.10 -3.46
C TYR A 17 -4.11 -10.94 -3.34
N THR A 18 -3.59 -9.80 -3.80
CA THR A 18 -2.16 -9.47 -3.67
C THR A 18 -1.72 -9.47 -2.21
N ALA A 19 -2.54 -8.95 -1.30
CA ALA A 19 -2.25 -8.97 0.13
C ALA A 19 -2.07 -10.40 0.67
N GLY A 20 -2.92 -11.34 0.23
CA GLY A 20 -2.79 -12.76 0.61
C GLY A 20 -1.52 -13.41 0.06
N VAL A 21 -1.13 -13.10 -1.17
CA VAL A 21 0.13 -13.58 -1.77
C VAL A 21 1.34 -13.03 -1.01
N LEU A 22 1.33 -11.74 -0.66
CA LEU A 22 2.42 -11.12 0.09
C LEU A 22 2.55 -11.68 1.52
N ASP A 23 1.43 -12.00 2.17
CA ASP A 23 1.43 -12.69 3.46
C ASP A 23 2.13 -14.05 3.35
N LEU A 24 1.83 -14.81 2.28
CA LEU A 24 2.50 -16.09 2.03
C LEU A 24 4.00 -15.90 1.73
N PHE A 25 4.39 -14.84 1.01
CA PHE A 25 5.79 -14.52 0.79
C PHE A 25 6.53 -14.22 2.10
N MET A 26 5.89 -13.48 3.01
CA MET A 26 6.44 -13.24 4.35
C MET A 26 6.60 -14.56 5.14
N ASP A 27 5.59 -15.44 5.09
CA ASP A 27 5.64 -16.75 5.75
C ASP A 27 6.77 -17.65 5.21
N ARG A 28 7.14 -17.48 3.94
CA ARG A 28 8.23 -18.21 3.28
C ARG A 28 9.60 -17.50 3.38
N GLY A 29 9.66 -16.36 4.06
CA GLY A 29 10.88 -15.57 4.18
C GLY A 29 11.40 -14.97 2.87
N LEU A 30 10.53 -14.83 1.85
CA LEU A 30 10.93 -14.23 0.59
C LEU A 30 11.21 -12.75 0.76
N ALA A 31 12.29 -12.29 0.13
CA ALA A 31 12.69 -10.89 0.09
C ALA A 31 13.07 -10.51 -1.34
N PHE A 32 12.97 -9.23 -1.65
CA PHE A 32 13.27 -8.66 -2.96
C PHE A 32 14.23 -7.48 -2.78
N ASP A 33 15.09 -7.25 -3.78
CA ASP A 33 16.02 -6.12 -3.77
C ASP A 33 15.30 -4.78 -4.08
N GLY A 34 14.17 -4.84 -4.77
CA GLY A 34 13.37 -3.67 -5.08
C GLY A 34 11.88 -4.03 -5.22
N VAL A 35 11.04 -3.10 -4.86
CA VAL A 35 9.57 -3.20 -4.97
C VAL A 35 9.03 -1.97 -5.67
N ILE A 36 8.15 -2.17 -6.65
CA ILE A 36 7.41 -1.10 -7.31
C ILE A 36 5.92 -1.32 -7.05
N GLY A 37 5.23 -0.31 -6.55
CA GLY A 37 3.80 -0.37 -6.28
C GLY A 37 3.00 0.73 -6.97
N VAL A 38 1.81 0.36 -7.44
CA VAL A 38 0.83 1.27 -8.06
C VAL A 38 -0.45 1.22 -7.25
N SER A 39 -0.98 2.38 -6.79
CA SER A 39 -2.26 2.46 -6.07
C SER A 39 -2.31 1.48 -4.89
N ALA A 40 -3.30 0.57 -4.84
CA ALA A 40 -3.39 -0.48 -3.81
C ALA A 40 -2.10 -1.32 -3.69
N GLY A 41 -1.40 -1.56 -4.81
CA GLY A 41 -0.11 -2.26 -4.81
C GLY A 41 0.96 -1.51 -4.02
N ALA A 42 0.99 -0.18 -4.07
CA ALA A 42 1.91 0.61 -3.25
C ALA A 42 1.61 0.43 -1.75
N ILE A 43 0.34 0.49 -1.35
CA ILE A 43 -0.07 0.28 0.04
C ILE A 43 0.31 -1.13 0.53
N HIS A 44 0.11 -2.13 -0.32
CA HIS A 44 0.48 -3.52 0.00
C HIS A 44 1.99 -3.71 0.08
N GLY A 45 2.74 -3.02 -0.78
CA GLY A 45 4.21 -2.98 -0.76
C GLY A 45 4.74 -2.42 0.56
N CYS A 46 4.16 -1.31 1.05
CA CYS A 46 4.50 -0.76 2.36
C CYS A 46 4.34 -1.79 3.48
N SER A 47 3.18 -2.46 3.53
CA SER A 47 2.92 -3.47 4.56
C SER A 47 3.81 -4.71 4.44
N PHE A 48 4.20 -5.09 3.22
CA PHE A 48 5.17 -6.17 2.97
C PHE A 48 6.57 -5.80 3.46
N LEU A 49 7.04 -4.59 3.12
CA LEU A 49 8.38 -4.11 3.51
C LEU A 49 8.48 -3.83 5.01
N SER A 50 7.38 -3.41 5.65
CA SER A 50 7.30 -3.29 7.12
C SER A 50 7.08 -4.61 7.85
N ARG A 51 7.05 -5.74 7.13
CA ARG A 51 6.84 -7.08 7.70
C ARG A 51 5.54 -7.24 8.51
N GLN A 52 4.54 -6.42 8.24
CA GLN A 52 3.25 -6.45 8.95
C GLN A 52 2.29 -7.45 8.32
N ARG A 53 2.54 -8.75 8.55
CA ARG A 53 1.72 -9.85 8.07
C ARG A 53 0.25 -9.68 8.47
N GLY A 54 -0.65 -9.92 7.52
CA GLY A 54 -2.10 -9.85 7.72
C GLY A 54 -2.66 -8.44 7.85
N ARG A 55 -1.82 -7.40 7.91
CA ARG A 55 -2.26 -6.01 8.12
C ARG A 55 -3.26 -5.57 7.06
N ASN A 56 -2.94 -5.76 5.78
CA ASN A 56 -3.81 -5.36 4.69
C ASN A 56 -5.16 -6.09 4.74
N ILE A 57 -5.15 -7.41 4.91
CA ILE A 57 -6.38 -8.21 4.99
C ILE A 57 -7.22 -7.79 6.20
N ARG A 58 -6.57 -7.53 7.34
CA ARG A 58 -7.22 -7.13 8.58
C ARG A 58 -8.01 -5.83 8.44
N TYR A 59 -7.37 -4.76 7.95
CA TYR A 59 -8.07 -3.49 7.81
C TYR A 59 -9.09 -3.50 6.67
N TYR A 60 -8.85 -4.22 5.56
CA TYR A 60 -9.86 -4.41 4.53
C TYR A 60 -11.13 -5.07 5.09
N LYS A 61 -10.98 -6.19 5.80
CA LYS A 61 -12.13 -6.89 6.42
C LYS A 61 -12.88 -6.00 7.42
N LYS A 62 -12.14 -5.21 8.19
CA LYS A 62 -12.73 -4.38 9.25
C LYS A 62 -13.44 -3.14 8.71
N TYR A 63 -12.86 -2.52 7.68
CA TYR A 63 -13.28 -1.19 7.23
C TYR A 63 -13.88 -1.15 5.83
N CYS A 64 -14.00 -2.25 5.10
CA CYS A 64 -14.55 -2.26 3.75
C CYS A 64 -16.01 -1.73 3.66
N ARG A 65 -16.76 -1.77 4.76
CA ARG A 65 -18.12 -1.23 4.86
C ARG A 65 -18.19 0.13 5.56
N ASP A 66 -17.06 0.64 6.04
CA ASP A 66 -16.99 1.97 6.65
C ASP A 66 -17.01 3.03 5.54
N TRP A 67 -17.99 3.92 5.60
CA TRP A 67 -18.13 4.97 4.58
C TRP A 67 -16.90 5.89 4.50
N ARG A 68 -16.14 6.01 5.59
CA ARG A 68 -14.91 6.80 5.64
C ARG A 68 -13.75 6.14 4.87
N PHE A 69 -13.80 4.81 4.68
CA PHE A 69 -12.78 4.07 3.95
C PHE A 69 -12.92 4.27 2.43
N MET A 70 -14.07 3.87 1.87
CA MET A 70 -14.41 4.09 0.45
C MET A 70 -15.94 4.17 0.30
N SER A 71 -16.43 5.27 -0.29
CA SER A 71 -17.87 5.41 -0.52
C SER A 71 -18.21 6.50 -1.54
N LEU A 72 -19.38 6.37 -2.17
CA LEU A 72 -19.97 7.43 -2.98
C LEU A 72 -20.28 8.69 -2.15
N ARG A 73 -20.51 8.53 -0.83
CA ARG A 73 -20.67 9.65 0.09
C ARG A 73 -19.41 10.50 0.17
N ASN A 74 -18.23 9.87 0.28
CA ASN A 74 -16.97 10.59 0.23
C ASN A 74 -16.84 11.37 -1.08
N LEU A 75 -17.12 10.72 -2.22
CA LEU A 75 -17.06 11.36 -3.53
C LEU A 75 -17.94 12.61 -3.61
N LEU A 76 -19.17 12.55 -3.06
CA LEU A 76 -20.10 13.68 -3.09
C LEU A 76 -19.68 14.84 -2.18
N PHE A 77 -19.07 14.56 -1.03
CA PHE A 77 -18.74 15.59 -0.04
C PHE A 77 -17.30 16.08 -0.12
N THR A 78 -16.36 15.28 -0.63
CA THR A 78 -14.93 15.60 -0.64
C THR A 78 -14.31 15.63 -2.05
N GLY A 79 -15.01 15.08 -3.04
CA GLY A 79 -14.49 14.88 -4.39
C GLY A 79 -13.69 13.58 -4.55
N ASP A 80 -13.42 12.87 -3.47
CA ASP A 80 -12.63 11.63 -3.45
C ASP A 80 -13.46 10.44 -3.00
N ILE A 81 -13.33 9.32 -3.71
CA ILE A 81 -14.03 8.08 -3.35
C ILE A 81 -13.43 7.44 -2.09
N ALA A 82 -12.12 7.56 -1.90
CA ALA A 82 -11.40 7.11 -0.71
C ALA A 82 -11.27 8.27 0.29
N GLY A 83 -11.60 8.04 1.56
CA GLY A 83 -11.48 9.08 2.58
C GLY A 83 -10.01 9.30 2.95
N GLU A 84 -9.41 10.34 2.39
CA GLU A 84 -7.98 10.69 2.56
C GLU A 84 -7.58 10.67 4.04
N LYS A 85 -8.23 11.49 4.86
CA LYS A 85 -7.94 11.58 6.30
C LYS A 85 -8.06 10.23 7.02
N PHE A 86 -9.04 9.43 6.65
CA PHE A 86 -9.24 8.12 7.28
C PHE A 86 -8.18 7.12 6.85
N CYS A 87 -7.91 7.01 5.54
CA CYS A 87 -7.01 6.00 4.98
C CYS A 87 -5.53 6.28 5.25
N TYR A 88 -5.12 7.56 5.21
CA TYR A 88 -3.71 7.94 5.28
C TYR A 88 -3.27 8.50 6.63
N HIS A 89 -4.20 8.82 7.53
CA HIS A 89 -3.89 9.32 8.87
C HIS A 89 -4.54 8.45 9.95
N THR A 90 -5.87 8.44 10.04
CA THR A 90 -6.54 7.76 11.16
C THR A 90 -6.22 6.26 11.20
N LEU A 91 -6.24 5.59 10.07
CA LEU A 91 -5.99 4.16 10.00
C LEU A 91 -4.53 3.81 10.35
N PRO A 92 -3.50 4.36 9.68
CA PRO A 92 -2.11 3.99 9.94
C PRO A 92 -1.53 4.58 11.22
N GLU A 93 -2.12 5.61 11.80
CA GLU A 93 -1.60 6.24 13.02
C GLU A 93 -2.28 5.73 14.30
N GLN A 94 -3.58 5.34 14.22
CA GLN A 94 -4.39 5.08 15.40
C GLN A 94 -5.08 3.70 15.41
N LEU A 95 -5.64 3.27 14.26
CA LEU A 95 -6.51 2.09 14.21
C LEU A 95 -5.77 0.79 13.90
N ASP A 96 -4.76 0.86 13.07
CA ASP A 96 -3.85 -0.23 12.69
C ASP A 96 -2.47 0.36 12.41
N PRO A 97 -1.69 0.69 13.46
CA PRO A 97 -0.45 1.43 13.36
C PRO A 97 0.53 0.85 12.34
N PHE A 98 1.09 1.73 11.54
CA PHE A 98 2.11 1.35 10.57
C PHE A 98 3.49 1.32 11.22
N ASP A 99 4.25 0.28 10.96
CA ASP A 99 5.61 0.13 11.49
C ASP A 99 6.64 0.83 10.58
N TYR A 100 6.78 2.13 10.79
CA TYR A 100 7.74 2.96 10.07
C TYR A 100 9.19 2.54 10.34
N GLU A 101 9.49 2.08 11.55
CA GLU A 101 10.86 1.68 11.91
C GLU A 101 11.31 0.45 11.10
N THR A 102 10.48 -0.60 11.05
CA THR A 102 10.79 -1.79 10.24
C THR A 102 10.80 -1.46 8.75
N PHE A 103 9.90 -0.60 8.28
CA PHE A 103 9.88 -0.15 6.89
C PHE A 103 11.17 0.55 6.51
N ASN A 104 11.61 1.54 7.29
CA ASN A 104 12.81 2.33 7.01
C ASN A 104 14.11 1.52 7.11
N ARG A 105 14.13 0.48 7.94
CA ARG A 105 15.28 -0.43 8.04
C ARG A 105 15.36 -1.48 6.93
N ASN A 106 14.31 -1.59 6.11
CA ASN A 106 14.30 -2.58 5.04
C ASN A 106 15.28 -2.17 3.92
N PRO A 107 16.22 -3.05 3.51
CA PRO A 107 17.21 -2.70 2.50
C PRO A 107 16.66 -2.67 1.06
N ALA A 108 15.42 -3.05 0.83
CA ALA A 108 14.81 -3.04 -0.49
C ALA A 108 14.50 -1.62 -0.94
N GLU A 109 14.86 -1.29 -2.17
CA GLU A 109 14.44 -0.04 -2.80
C GLU A 109 12.92 -0.06 -3.04
N PHE A 110 12.23 1.03 -2.70
CA PHE A 110 10.78 1.12 -2.91
C PHE A 110 10.39 2.29 -3.79
N TYR A 111 9.67 1.99 -4.86
CA TYR A 111 9.17 2.97 -5.83
C TYR A 111 7.66 2.97 -5.86
N VAL A 112 7.07 4.17 -5.79
CA VAL A 112 5.64 4.37 -6.00
C VAL A 112 5.43 5.01 -7.38
N PHE A 113 4.64 4.35 -8.20
CA PHE A 113 4.27 4.87 -9.50
C PHE A 113 3.05 5.78 -9.38
N CYS A 114 3.16 7.00 -9.89
CA CYS A 114 2.12 8.01 -9.91
C CYS A 114 1.93 8.59 -11.32
N SER A 115 0.76 9.17 -11.57
CA SER A 115 0.51 9.98 -12.76
C SER A 115 0.56 11.45 -12.38
N ASN A 116 1.42 12.22 -13.05
CA ASN A 116 1.47 13.66 -12.87
C ASN A 116 0.23 14.30 -13.51
N VAL A 117 -0.61 14.92 -12.68
CA VAL A 117 -1.89 15.51 -13.14
C VAL A 117 -1.72 16.73 -14.05
N LYS A 118 -0.57 17.40 -14.03
CA LYS A 118 -0.28 18.56 -14.88
C LYS A 118 0.23 18.15 -16.24
N THR A 119 1.02 17.09 -16.31
CA THR A 119 1.70 16.66 -17.56
C THR A 119 1.07 15.43 -18.20
N GLY A 120 0.26 14.68 -17.45
CA GLY A 120 -0.27 13.37 -17.85
C GLY A 120 0.79 12.27 -17.95
N LYS A 121 2.03 12.55 -17.55
CA LYS A 121 3.14 11.61 -17.65
C LYS A 121 3.29 10.77 -16.37
N PRO A 122 3.84 9.54 -16.50
CA PRO A 122 4.18 8.73 -15.34
C PRO A 122 5.38 9.32 -14.58
N GLU A 123 5.32 9.21 -13.25
CA GLU A 123 6.41 9.54 -12.35
C GLU A 123 6.65 8.38 -11.37
N TYR A 124 7.91 8.15 -11.05
CA TYR A 124 8.35 7.14 -10.09
C TYR A 124 8.93 7.86 -8.88
N LEU A 125 8.22 7.80 -7.77
CA LEU A 125 8.69 8.35 -6.51
C LEU A 125 9.50 7.29 -5.79
N HIS A 126 10.80 7.52 -5.65
CA HIS A 126 11.67 6.67 -4.84
C HIS A 126 11.52 7.07 -3.38
N LEU A 127 11.06 6.15 -2.57
CA LEU A 127 10.93 6.37 -1.12
C LEU A 127 12.24 5.91 -0.47
N THR A 128 13.13 6.88 -0.31
CA THR A 128 14.32 6.77 0.55
C THR A 128 14.09 7.64 1.78
N ASP A 129 14.77 7.32 2.86
CA ASP A 129 14.81 8.13 4.10
C ASP A 129 15.10 9.61 3.84
#